data_690b24dd9601a0daeb70b865b3a559c8
#
_entry.id   690b24dd9601a0daeb70b865b3a559c8
#
_cell.length_a   1.000
_cell.length_b   1.000
_cell.length_c   1.000
_cell.angle_alpha   90.00
_cell.angle_beta   90.00
_cell.angle_gamma   90.00
#
_symmetry.space_group_name_H-M   'P 1'
#
loop_
_entity.id
_entity.type
_entity.pdbx_description
1 polymer ?
#
loop_
_entity_poly.entity_id
_entity_poly.type
_entity_poly.pdbx_seq_one_letter_code
_entity_poly.pdbx_strand_id
1 'polypeptide(L)'
;MHLRIIILEDTPSEFMQTKHALEQYADLYHHTFEIVWVQNESSLIRMYHAQSFDLLFADIEIKLPNASSSENGIIICKKLRELQYSGDIIFLTNFQEYVFDGYSVRAFNYLLKPITLEVLTPCMDAYLQLHSDDYYYYQNDQTYIRIPYTNIISISKEKNXXXXXXXXXLIVTTDNIYIERISLDEIMNKLSSNFVRCHKSCIVNILHVQSLIKNNLHLSNNTWQSVGRSYLPSVRAHMSRFMQK
;
A
#
# COMPACT_ATOMS: atom_id res chain seq x y z
N MET A 1 -3.95 -8.21 0.18
CA MET A 1 -3.65 -7.75 -1.19
C MET A 1 -3.03 -8.90 -1.98
N HIS A 2 -3.33 -8.95 -3.28
CA HIS A 2 -2.76 -9.93 -4.20
C HIS A 2 -1.78 -9.22 -5.13
N LEU A 3 -0.54 -9.71 -5.19
CA LEU A 3 0.52 -9.11 -6.01
C LEU A 3 1.21 -10.18 -6.85
N ARG A 4 1.48 -9.85 -8.09
CA ARG A 4 2.38 -10.64 -8.94
C ARG A 4 3.75 -9.99 -8.89
N ILE A 5 4.73 -10.73 -8.38
CA ILE A 5 6.08 -10.26 -8.11
C ILE A 5 7.07 -11.05 -8.95
N ILE A 6 7.95 -10.33 -9.64
CA ILE A 6 9.06 -10.98 -10.35
C ILE A 6 10.34 -10.71 -9.58
N ILE A 7 11.19 -11.74 -9.46
CA ILE A 7 12.53 -11.62 -8.90
C ILE A 7 13.53 -11.90 -10.03
N LEU A 8 14.30 -10.87 -10.38
CA LEU A 8 15.40 -10.98 -11.35
C LEU A 8 16.68 -11.24 -10.58
N GLU A 9 17.18 -12.46 -10.65
CA GLU A 9 18.32 -12.91 -9.85
C GLU A 9 18.98 -14.10 -10.56
N ASP A 10 20.30 -14.03 -10.77
CA ASP A 10 21.02 -15.14 -11.44
C ASP A 10 21.56 -16.18 -10.46
N THR A 11 21.57 -15.92 -9.16
CA THR A 11 22.08 -16.82 -8.13
C THR A 11 20.92 -17.53 -7.43
N PRO A 12 20.81 -18.88 -7.57
CA PRO A 12 19.66 -19.59 -6.99
C PRO A 12 19.50 -19.41 -5.48
N SER A 13 20.61 -19.41 -4.72
CA SER A 13 20.52 -19.26 -3.26
C SER A 13 20.01 -17.89 -2.86
N GLU A 14 20.39 -16.85 -3.58
CA GLU A 14 19.91 -15.48 -3.29
C GLU A 14 18.45 -15.32 -3.70
N PHE A 15 18.05 -15.94 -4.82
CA PHE A 15 16.63 -15.98 -5.19
C PHE A 15 15.81 -16.65 -4.08
N MET A 16 16.22 -17.80 -3.60
CA MET A 16 15.49 -18.53 -2.55
C MET A 16 15.38 -17.71 -1.27
N GLN A 17 16.43 -16.97 -0.93
CA GLN A 17 16.43 -16.11 0.25
C GLN A 17 15.39 -15.00 0.13
N THR A 18 15.36 -14.32 -1.00
CA THR A 18 14.37 -13.24 -1.25
C THR A 18 12.95 -13.80 -1.27
N LYS A 19 12.76 -14.92 -1.96
CA LYS A 19 11.48 -15.61 -2.04
C LYS A 19 10.97 -15.99 -0.64
N HIS A 20 11.86 -16.56 0.18
CA HIS A 20 11.50 -16.98 1.54
C HIS A 20 11.05 -15.79 2.38
N ALA A 21 11.78 -14.65 2.32
CA ALA A 21 11.42 -13.46 3.06
C ALA A 21 10.04 -12.92 2.62
N LEU A 22 9.80 -12.92 1.30
CA LEU A 22 8.49 -12.48 0.77
C LEU A 22 7.36 -13.39 1.22
N GLU A 23 7.59 -14.72 1.22
CA GLU A 23 6.59 -15.68 1.66
C GLU A 23 6.29 -15.53 3.16
N GLN A 24 7.34 -15.32 3.98
CA GLN A 24 7.15 -15.06 5.41
C GLN A 24 6.32 -13.79 5.63
N TYR A 25 6.61 -12.73 4.89
CA TYR A 25 5.86 -11.48 4.99
C TYR A 25 4.40 -11.71 4.61
N ALA A 26 4.16 -12.39 3.50
CA ALA A 26 2.79 -12.65 3.02
C ALA A 26 1.99 -13.46 4.06
N ASP A 27 2.61 -14.47 4.67
CA ASP A 27 1.95 -15.30 5.68
C ASP A 27 1.62 -14.47 6.93
N LEU A 28 2.56 -13.66 7.40
CA LEU A 28 2.35 -12.85 8.62
C LEU A 28 1.23 -11.83 8.47
N TYR A 29 1.12 -11.22 7.30
CA TYR A 29 0.20 -10.09 7.10
C TYR A 29 -0.97 -10.42 6.17
N HIS A 30 -1.19 -11.72 5.89
CA HIS A 30 -2.34 -12.25 5.15
C HIS A 30 -2.45 -11.68 3.73
N HIS A 31 -1.32 -11.66 3.03
CA HIS A 31 -1.27 -11.29 1.61
C HIS A 31 -1.10 -12.53 0.76
N THR A 32 -1.36 -12.38 -0.54
CA THR A 32 -1.14 -13.44 -1.54
C THR A 32 -0.13 -12.92 -2.57
N PHE A 33 1.06 -13.51 -2.60
CA PHE A 33 2.09 -13.14 -3.56
C PHE A 33 2.30 -14.29 -4.53
N GLU A 34 2.15 -13.98 -5.82
CA GLU A 34 2.53 -14.89 -6.91
C GLU A 34 3.96 -14.51 -7.31
N ILE A 35 4.94 -15.34 -6.97
CA ILE A 35 6.35 -15.04 -7.14
C ILE A 35 6.89 -15.82 -8.33
N VAL A 36 7.49 -15.11 -9.27
CA VAL A 36 8.08 -15.68 -10.48
C VAL A 36 9.56 -15.34 -10.53
N TRP A 37 10.40 -16.34 -10.83
CA TRP A 37 11.84 -16.20 -10.93
C TRP A 37 12.25 -16.02 -12.39
N VAL A 38 13.03 -14.97 -12.67
CA VAL A 38 13.70 -14.82 -13.96
C VAL A 38 15.19 -14.61 -13.70
N GLN A 39 16.04 -15.19 -14.56
CA GLN A 39 17.47 -15.23 -14.32
C GLN A 39 18.27 -14.26 -15.19
N ASN A 40 17.66 -13.67 -16.20
CA ASN A 40 18.36 -12.83 -17.15
C ASN A 40 17.40 -11.88 -17.85
N GLU A 41 17.98 -10.96 -18.64
CA GLU A 41 17.23 -9.95 -19.38
C GLU A 41 16.19 -10.57 -20.32
N SER A 42 16.58 -11.60 -21.09
CA SER A 42 15.68 -12.21 -22.07
C SER A 42 14.43 -12.77 -21.41
N SER A 43 14.60 -13.47 -20.29
CA SER A 43 13.48 -14.06 -19.54
C SER A 43 12.57 -12.96 -18.96
N LEU A 44 13.17 -11.88 -18.46
CA LEU A 44 12.39 -10.77 -17.89
C LEU A 44 11.54 -10.10 -18.97
N ILE A 45 12.14 -9.80 -20.13
CA ILE A 45 11.41 -9.14 -21.22
C ILE A 45 10.30 -10.04 -21.74
N ARG A 46 10.59 -11.35 -21.88
CA ARG A 46 9.58 -12.34 -22.30
C ARG A 46 8.39 -12.36 -21.34
N MET A 47 8.69 -12.37 -20.03
CA MET A 47 7.67 -12.36 -18.99
C MET A 47 6.84 -11.07 -19.07
N TYR A 48 7.48 -9.93 -19.27
CA TYR A 48 6.79 -8.65 -19.39
C TYR A 48 5.79 -8.64 -20.54
N HIS A 49 6.18 -9.21 -21.69
CA HIS A 49 5.29 -9.30 -22.84
C HIS A 49 4.17 -10.34 -22.64
N ALA A 50 4.41 -11.36 -21.82
CA ALA A 50 3.45 -12.44 -21.64
C ALA A 50 2.33 -12.06 -20.67
N GLN A 51 2.64 -11.31 -19.60
CA GLN A 51 1.66 -10.96 -18.58
C GLN A 51 2.13 -9.79 -17.73
N SER A 52 1.18 -9.06 -17.20
CA SER A 52 1.48 -7.93 -16.32
C SER A 52 1.98 -8.40 -14.97
N PHE A 53 2.83 -7.56 -14.33
CA PHE A 53 3.24 -7.79 -12.95
C PHE A 53 3.35 -6.45 -12.23
N ASP A 54 3.25 -6.51 -10.91
CA ASP A 54 3.11 -5.32 -10.08
C ASP A 54 4.44 -4.81 -9.57
N LEU A 55 5.36 -5.71 -9.24
CA LEU A 55 6.55 -5.39 -8.50
C LEU A 55 7.71 -6.25 -8.99
N LEU A 56 8.85 -5.60 -9.21
CA LEU A 56 10.09 -6.26 -9.63
C LEU A 56 11.15 -6.06 -8.54
N PHE A 57 11.68 -7.17 -8.03
CA PHE A 57 12.90 -7.17 -7.23
C PHE A 57 14.06 -7.53 -8.17
N ALA A 58 15.00 -6.62 -8.33
CA ALA A 58 16.06 -6.80 -9.32
C ALA A 58 17.44 -6.73 -8.68
N ASP A 59 18.19 -7.81 -8.76
CA ASP A 59 19.60 -7.82 -8.36
C ASP A 59 20.38 -6.84 -9.26
N ILE A 60 21.11 -5.92 -8.66
CA ILE A 60 21.94 -4.98 -9.42
C ILE A 60 23.11 -5.72 -10.06
N GLU A 61 23.72 -6.67 -9.35
CA GLU A 61 24.95 -7.35 -9.77
C GLU A 61 24.71 -8.58 -10.66
N ILE A 62 23.68 -8.55 -11.51
CA ILE A 62 23.42 -9.62 -12.48
C ILE A 62 24.63 -9.79 -13.41
N LYS A 63 25.09 -11.01 -13.57
CA LYS A 63 26.21 -11.32 -14.47
C LYS A 63 25.70 -11.44 -15.91
N LEU A 64 26.28 -10.66 -16.81
CA LEU A 64 25.97 -10.74 -18.24
C LEU A 64 27.18 -11.27 -18.97
N PRO A 65 26.98 -12.14 -19.96
CA PRO A 65 28.10 -12.60 -20.79
C PRO A 65 28.76 -11.41 -21.49
N ASN A 66 30.06 -11.34 -21.40
CA ASN A 66 30.88 -10.33 -22.10
C ASN A 66 30.66 -8.89 -21.62
N ALA A 67 30.08 -8.69 -20.44
CA ALA A 67 29.90 -7.36 -19.88
C ALA A 67 30.94 -7.10 -18.79
N SER A 68 31.50 -5.89 -18.82
CA SER A 68 32.45 -5.45 -17.80
C SER A 68 31.76 -4.63 -16.69
N SER A 69 30.49 -4.31 -16.86
CA SER A 69 29.75 -3.51 -15.91
C SER A 69 29.29 -4.33 -14.71
N SER A 70 29.37 -3.74 -13.53
CA SER A 70 28.82 -4.34 -12.30
C SER A 70 27.38 -3.89 -12.04
N GLU A 71 26.80 -3.09 -12.92
CA GLU A 71 25.46 -2.51 -12.73
C GLU A 71 24.46 -3.06 -13.73
N ASN A 72 24.60 -4.32 -14.10
CA ASN A 72 23.80 -4.91 -15.18
C ASN A 72 22.30 -4.91 -14.88
N GLY A 73 21.91 -5.09 -13.60
CA GLY A 73 20.51 -5.03 -13.22
C GLY A 73 19.87 -3.68 -13.46
N ILE A 74 20.63 -2.60 -13.23
CA ILE A 74 20.14 -1.25 -13.51
C ILE A 74 19.95 -1.05 -15.02
N ILE A 75 20.91 -1.52 -15.83
CA ILE A 75 20.82 -1.43 -17.29
C ILE A 75 19.58 -2.18 -17.79
N ILE A 76 19.36 -3.40 -17.29
CA ILE A 76 18.19 -4.20 -17.66
C ILE A 76 16.88 -3.44 -17.31
N CYS A 77 16.82 -2.84 -16.12
CA CYS A 77 15.64 -2.11 -15.69
C CYS A 77 15.40 -0.84 -16.48
N LYS A 78 16.48 -0.17 -16.96
CA LYS A 78 16.34 0.96 -17.88
C LYS A 78 15.65 0.54 -19.17
N LYS A 79 16.06 -0.61 -19.73
CA LYS A 79 15.42 -1.17 -20.93
C LYS A 79 13.95 -1.47 -20.69
N LEU A 80 13.63 -2.04 -19.51
CA LEU A 80 12.25 -2.33 -19.15
C LEU A 80 11.42 -1.04 -19.07
N ARG A 81 11.99 0.04 -18.52
CA ARG A 81 11.32 1.36 -18.52
C ARG A 81 11.09 1.90 -19.92
N GLU A 82 12.05 1.72 -20.82
CA GLU A 82 11.89 2.13 -22.24
C GLU A 82 10.76 1.39 -22.91
N LEU A 83 10.48 0.15 -22.47
CA LEU A 83 9.33 -0.63 -22.93
C LEU A 83 8.03 -0.24 -22.23
N GLN A 84 8.04 0.84 -21.44
CA GLN A 84 6.87 1.42 -20.78
C GLN A 84 6.36 0.63 -19.58
N TYR A 85 7.22 -0.16 -18.94
CA TYR A 85 6.84 -0.79 -17.67
C TYR A 85 6.62 0.31 -16.62
N SER A 86 5.42 0.32 -16.04
CA SER A 86 5.01 1.35 -15.08
C SER A 86 4.98 0.85 -13.63
N GLY A 87 5.21 -0.44 -13.41
CA GLY A 87 5.24 -1.01 -12.06
C GLY A 87 6.45 -0.55 -11.26
N ASP A 88 6.49 -0.96 -10.01
CA ASP A 88 7.56 -0.54 -9.12
C ASP A 88 8.75 -1.48 -9.18
N ILE A 89 9.94 -0.92 -8.97
CA ILE A 89 11.21 -1.66 -8.99
C ILE A 89 11.90 -1.44 -7.65
N ILE A 90 12.30 -2.54 -7.01
CA ILE A 90 13.12 -2.54 -5.80
C ILE A 90 14.43 -3.22 -6.16
N PHE A 91 15.54 -2.50 -6.01
CA PHE A 91 16.85 -3.07 -6.29
C PHE A 91 17.41 -3.79 -5.07
N LEU A 92 18.06 -4.92 -5.34
CA LEU A 92 18.78 -5.71 -4.35
C LEU A 92 20.26 -5.62 -4.65
N THR A 93 21.09 -5.36 -3.65
CA THR A 93 22.52 -5.18 -3.88
C THR A 93 23.34 -5.54 -2.64
N ASN A 94 24.59 -5.93 -2.86
CA ASN A 94 25.55 -6.09 -1.78
C ASN A 94 26.26 -4.78 -1.41
N PHE A 95 26.02 -3.68 -2.14
CA PHE A 95 26.81 -2.45 -2.02
C PHE A 95 25.94 -1.24 -1.74
N GLN A 96 26.28 -0.48 -0.69
CA GLN A 96 25.53 0.73 -0.30
C GLN A 96 25.62 1.85 -1.32
N GLU A 97 26.70 1.91 -2.10
CA GLU A 97 26.96 3.03 -3.02
C GLU A 97 25.96 3.12 -4.17
N TYR A 98 25.22 2.05 -4.48
CA TYR A 98 24.27 2.06 -5.59
C TYR A 98 22.98 2.83 -5.29
N VAL A 99 22.77 3.24 -4.05
CA VAL A 99 21.52 3.93 -3.67
C VAL A 99 21.32 5.22 -4.47
N PHE A 100 22.39 5.86 -4.94
CA PHE A 100 22.31 7.15 -5.62
C PHE A 100 22.14 7.07 -7.14
N ASP A 101 22.30 5.90 -7.76
CA ASP A 101 22.28 5.76 -9.21
C ASP A 101 20.91 5.48 -9.81
N GLY A 102 19.89 5.39 -9.00
CA GLY A 102 18.57 4.95 -9.42
C GLY A 102 17.61 5.98 -9.98
N TYR A 103 18.02 7.23 -10.11
CA TYR A 103 17.11 8.29 -10.57
C TYR A 103 16.55 8.02 -11.96
N SER A 104 17.37 7.48 -12.86
CA SER A 104 16.94 7.23 -14.25
C SER A 104 15.93 6.08 -14.36
N VAL A 105 15.87 5.19 -13.35
CA VAL A 105 14.98 4.01 -13.36
C VAL A 105 13.71 4.27 -12.53
N ARG A 106 13.72 5.29 -11.69
CA ARG A 106 12.66 5.58 -10.74
C ARG A 106 12.38 4.37 -9.87
N ALA A 107 13.42 3.92 -9.17
CA ALA A 107 13.31 2.80 -8.24
C ALA A 107 12.46 3.19 -7.02
N PHE A 108 11.64 2.27 -6.57
CA PHE A 108 10.87 2.46 -5.33
C PHE A 108 11.79 2.43 -4.12
N ASN A 109 12.75 1.49 -4.13
CA ASN A 109 13.65 1.34 -2.98
C ASN A 109 14.88 0.53 -3.38
N TYR A 110 15.86 0.50 -2.49
CA TYR A 110 17.08 -0.29 -2.56
C TYR A 110 17.22 -1.07 -1.26
N LEU A 111 17.47 -2.36 -1.35
CA LEU A 111 17.66 -3.20 -0.17
C LEU A 111 19.05 -3.85 -0.22
N LEU A 112 19.74 -3.79 0.90
CA LEU A 112 21.04 -4.45 1.05
C LEU A 112 20.85 -5.92 1.34
N LYS A 113 21.54 -6.76 0.58
CA LYS A 113 21.60 -8.20 0.85
C LYS A 113 22.36 -8.46 2.14
N PRO A 114 22.07 -9.52 2.88
CA PRO A 114 21.08 -10.57 2.60
C PRO A 114 19.66 -10.11 2.87
N ILE A 115 18.73 -10.54 2.01
CA ILE A 115 17.32 -10.12 2.13
C ILE A 115 16.61 -11.03 3.13
N THR A 116 16.47 -10.51 4.34
CA THR A 116 15.76 -11.19 5.43
C THR A 116 14.38 -10.54 5.60
N LEU A 117 13.52 -11.19 6.38
CA LEU A 117 12.23 -10.60 6.73
C LEU A 117 12.41 -9.22 7.37
N GLU A 118 13.42 -9.08 8.24
CA GLU A 118 13.72 -7.83 8.93
C GLU A 118 14.07 -6.70 7.94
N VAL A 119 14.88 -7.01 6.92
CA VAL A 119 15.27 -6.05 5.88
C VAL A 119 14.08 -5.71 4.98
N LEU A 120 13.28 -6.72 4.64
CA LEU A 120 12.17 -6.59 3.70
C LEU A 120 10.97 -5.84 4.29
N THR A 121 10.67 -6.02 5.56
CA THR A 121 9.42 -5.56 6.17
C THR A 121 9.18 -4.06 6.02
N PRO A 122 10.13 -3.16 6.36
CA PRO A 122 9.85 -1.73 6.18
C PRO A 122 9.56 -1.35 4.73
N CYS A 123 10.24 -1.99 3.80
CA CYS A 123 10.05 -1.73 2.37
C CYS A 123 8.65 -2.16 1.91
N MET A 124 8.25 -3.38 2.27
CA MET A 124 6.93 -3.89 1.88
C MET A 124 5.80 -3.13 2.58
N ASP A 125 6.00 -2.74 3.85
CA ASP A 125 5.02 -1.91 4.54
C ASP A 125 4.79 -0.59 3.81
N ALA A 126 5.88 0.08 3.39
CA ALA A 126 5.78 1.33 2.64
C ALA A 126 5.13 1.11 1.27
N TYR A 127 5.51 0.03 0.58
CA TYR A 127 4.93 -0.30 -0.73
C TYR A 127 3.43 -0.54 -0.62
N LEU A 128 3.02 -1.38 0.34
CA LEU A 128 1.61 -1.73 0.49
C LEU A 128 0.77 -0.54 0.97
N GLN A 129 1.36 0.34 1.79
CA GLN A 129 0.66 1.55 2.21
C GLN A 129 0.40 2.47 1.01
N LEU A 130 1.40 2.63 0.14
CA LEU A 130 1.28 3.45 -1.07
C LEU A 130 0.27 2.86 -2.06
N HIS A 131 0.25 1.54 -2.17
CA HIS A 131 -0.61 0.79 -3.10
C HIS A 131 -1.78 0.09 -2.41
N SER A 132 -2.05 0.44 -1.13
CA SER A 132 -3.22 -0.13 -0.44
C SER A 132 -4.44 0.09 -1.33
N ASP A 133 -5.32 -0.91 -1.35
CA ASP A 133 -6.52 -0.84 -2.19
C ASP A 133 -7.16 0.52 -2.01
N ASP A 134 -7.35 1.22 -3.12
CA ASP A 134 -7.98 2.54 -3.11
C ASP A 134 -9.47 2.43 -2.82
N TYR A 135 -9.94 1.25 -2.42
CA TYR A 135 -11.35 0.94 -2.29
C TYR A 135 -11.64 0.23 -0.98
N TYR A 136 -12.76 0.60 -0.37
CA TYR A 136 -13.41 -0.17 0.69
C TYR A 136 -14.37 -1.15 0.02
N TYR A 137 -14.36 -2.41 0.45
CA TYR A 137 -15.25 -3.42 -0.10
C TYR A 137 -16.44 -3.60 0.85
N TYR A 138 -17.53 -2.94 0.50
CA TYR A 138 -18.79 -3.02 1.23
C TYR A 138 -19.53 -4.29 0.86
N GLN A 139 -20.09 -4.94 1.85
CA GLN A 139 -20.87 -6.17 1.64
C GLN A 139 -22.07 -6.18 2.56
N ASN A 140 -23.23 -6.48 1.99
CA ASN A 140 -24.38 -6.93 2.75
C ASN A 140 -24.94 -8.16 2.03
N ASP A 141 -26.04 -8.73 2.52
CA ASP A 141 -26.56 -10.06 2.15
C ASP A 141 -26.23 -10.51 0.72
N GLN A 142 -26.57 -9.69 -0.30
CA GLN A 142 -26.39 -10.07 -1.70
C GLN A 142 -25.68 -8.98 -2.51
N THR A 143 -25.22 -7.94 -1.84
CA THR A 143 -24.65 -6.77 -2.51
C THR A 143 -23.16 -6.65 -2.18
N TYR A 144 -22.35 -6.51 -3.22
CA TYR A 144 -20.92 -6.27 -3.12
C TYR A 144 -20.61 -4.96 -3.85
N ILE A 145 -20.10 -3.97 -3.12
CA ILE A 145 -19.81 -2.66 -3.71
C ILE A 145 -18.38 -2.26 -3.38
N ARG A 146 -17.65 -1.81 -4.38
CA ARG A 146 -16.31 -1.27 -4.25
C ARG A 146 -16.43 0.24 -4.15
N ILE A 147 -16.15 0.79 -2.97
CA ILE A 147 -16.28 2.23 -2.69
C ILE A 147 -14.89 2.85 -2.64
N PRO A 148 -14.54 3.77 -3.55
CA PRO A 148 -13.23 4.43 -3.45
C PRO A 148 -13.08 5.09 -2.08
N TYR A 149 -11.93 4.89 -1.43
CA TYR A 149 -11.67 5.53 -0.14
C TYR A 149 -11.81 7.05 -0.24
N THR A 150 -11.42 7.63 -1.38
CA THR A 150 -11.53 9.08 -1.59
C THR A 150 -12.99 9.57 -1.56
N ASN A 151 -13.95 8.68 -1.79
CA ASN A 151 -15.37 9.03 -1.76
C ASN A 151 -15.98 8.92 -0.36
N ILE A 152 -15.31 8.26 0.59
CA ILE A 152 -15.83 8.10 1.95
C ILE A 152 -15.47 9.34 2.77
N ILE A 153 -16.51 10.00 3.31
CA ILE A 153 -16.35 11.22 4.09
C ILE A 153 -16.21 10.90 5.57
N SER A 154 -17.13 10.07 6.08
CA SER A 154 -17.14 9.70 7.50
C SER A 154 -17.84 8.36 7.70
N ILE A 155 -17.55 7.76 8.84
CA ILE A 155 -18.18 6.51 9.27
C ILE A 155 -18.59 6.71 10.72
N SER A 156 -19.88 6.50 11.02
CA SER A 156 -20.39 6.75 12.36
C SER A 156 -21.35 5.65 12.78
N LYS A 157 -21.54 5.53 14.08
CA LYS A 157 -22.58 4.67 14.64
C LYS A 157 -23.93 5.25 14.32
N GLU A 158 -24.85 4.42 13.87
CA GLU A 158 -26.23 4.83 13.64
C GLU A 158 -26.88 5.15 15.00
N LYS A 159 -27.52 6.28 15.10
CA LYS A 159 -28.06 6.77 16.37
C LYS A 159 -29.40 6.12 16.75
N ASN A 160 -30.10 5.56 15.78
CA ASN A 160 -31.48 5.05 16.01
C ASN A 160 -31.54 3.55 16.16
N UNK A 161 -30.97 3.11 16.91
CA UNK A 161 -30.95 1.69 17.02
C UNK A 161 -31.91 1.25 18.09
N UNK A 162 -32.86 1.09 17.76
CA UNK A 162 -33.89 0.57 18.59
C UNK A 162 -33.73 -0.89 18.68
N UNK A 163 -33.14 -1.39 18.50
CA UNK A 163 -32.99 -2.79 18.73
C UNK A 163 -31.57 -3.20 18.46
N UNK A 164 -31.32 -3.88 18.79
CA UNK A 164 -30.22 -4.70 18.79
C UNK A 164 -28.86 -4.10 18.58
N UNK A 165 -28.28 -4.25 19.15
CA UNK A 165 -26.95 -3.96 19.28
C UNK A 165 -26.04 -4.18 18.09
N UNK A 166 -26.52 -4.22 17.12
CA UNK A 166 -25.57 -4.42 16.09
C UNK A 166 -24.98 -3.10 15.74
N UNK A 167 -24.02 -3.07 15.67
CA UNK A 167 -23.32 -1.94 15.33
C UNK A 167 -23.57 -1.62 13.89
N UNK A 168 -24.27 -0.90 13.55
CA UNK A 168 -24.45 -0.44 12.28
C UNK A 168 -23.63 0.74 12.09
N UNK A 169 -22.73 0.73 11.45
CA UNK A 169 -21.97 1.79 11.03
C UNK A 169 -22.60 2.33 9.84
N LEU A 170 -22.61 3.57 9.77
CA LEU A 170 -23.11 4.39 8.66
C LEU A 170 -21.92 4.93 7.87
N ILE A 171 -21.75 4.46 6.67
CA ILE A 171 -20.64 4.87 5.78
C ILE A 171 -21.19 5.98 4.86
N VAL A 172 -20.80 7.22 5.13
CA VAL A 172 -21.26 8.40 4.38
C VAL A 172 -20.25 8.70 3.28
N THR A 173 -20.71 8.67 2.04
CA THR A 173 -19.87 8.97 0.89
C THR A 173 -20.32 10.25 0.19
N THR A 174 -19.59 10.64 -0.85
CA THR A 174 -19.92 11.85 -1.61
C THR A 174 -21.26 11.73 -2.34
N ASP A 175 -21.74 10.53 -2.61
CA ASP A 175 -22.92 10.33 -3.42
C ASP A 175 -23.95 9.35 -2.81
N ASN A 176 -23.62 8.69 -1.68
CA ASN A 176 -24.52 7.68 -1.13
C ASN A 176 -24.22 7.46 0.35
N ILE A 177 -25.10 6.71 1.02
CA ILE A 177 -24.91 6.28 2.40
C ILE A 177 -25.12 4.78 2.44
N TYR A 178 -24.16 4.06 3.01
CA TYR A 178 -24.21 2.60 3.14
C TYR A 178 -24.29 2.23 4.61
N ILE A 179 -25.07 1.21 4.91
CA ILE A 179 -25.23 0.72 6.29
C ILE A 179 -24.62 -0.68 6.35
N GLU A 180 -23.63 -0.86 7.23
CA GLU A 180 -22.96 -2.14 7.37
C GLU A 180 -22.93 -2.59 8.83
N ARG A 181 -23.15 -3.88 9.05
CA ARG A 181 -23.07 -4.49 10.38
C ARG A 181 -21.63 -4.82 10.70
N ILE A 182 -20.95 -3.83 11.26
CA ILE A 182 -19.54 -3.95 11.63
C ILE A 182 -19.28 -2.97 12.76
N SER A 183 -18.35 -3.27 13.65
CA SER A 183 -17.98 -2.32 14.70
C SER A 183 -17.01 -1.28 14.16
N LEU A 184 -16.92 -0.13 14.82
CA LEU A 184 -15.95 0.90 14.42
C LEU A 184 -14.52 0.41 14.57
N ASP A 185 -14.23 -0.45 15.55
CA ASP A 185 -12.88 -1.00 15.73
C ASP A 185 -12.52 -1.95 14.58
N GLU A 186 -13.46 -2.77 14.15
CA GLU A 186 -13.25 -3.69 13.02
C GLU A 186 -13.09 -2.94 11.71
N ILE A 187 -13.95 -1.94 11.43
CA ILE A 187 -13.87 -1.22 10.17
C ILE A 187 -12.58 -0.39 10.10
N MET A 188 -12.11 0.14 11.23
CA MET A 188 -10.86 0.91 11.28
C MET A 188 -9.67 0.08 10.76
N ASN A 189 -9.68 -1.23 11.00
CA ASN A 189 -8.63 -2.14 10.52
C ASN A 189 -8.68 -2.34 8.99
N LYS A 190 -9.80 -2.02 8.36
CA LYS A 190 -9.98 -2.17 6.90
C LYS A 190 -9.75 -0.88 6.14
N LEU A 191 -9.52 0.24 6.85
CA LEU A 191 -9.42 1.56 6.22
C LEU A 191 -7.96 1.96 6.01
N SER A 192 -7.76 2.88 5.08
CA SER A 192 -6.43 3.43 4.81
C SER A 192 -5.99 4.39 5.93
N SER A 193 -4.73 4.79 5.90
CA SER A 193 -4.13 5.66 6.92
C SER A 193 -4.72 7.08 6.94
N ASN A 194 -5.52 7.45 5.92
CA ASN A 194 -6.19 8.75 5.87
C ASN A 194 -7.39 8.84 6.81
N PHE A 195 -7.82 7.72 7.39
CA PHE A 195 -8.95 7.69 8.30
C PHE A 195 -8.49 7.79 9.74
N VAL A 196 -9.15 8.63 10.51
CA VAL A 196 -8.80 8.85 11.91
C VAL A 196 -10.04 8.76 12.79
N ARG A 197 -9.92 8.07 13.93
CA ARG A 197 -10.98 8.05 14.93
C ARG A 197 -11.05 9.44 15.56
N CYS A 198 -12.19 10.10 15.45
CA CYS A 198 -12.36 11.46 15.99
C CYS A 198 -13.32 11.52 17.17
N HIS A 199 -14.04 10.43 17.41
CA HIS A 199 -15.03 10.37 18.49
C HIS A 199 -15.26 8.89 18.80
N LYS A 200 -15.81 8.61 20.00
CA LYS A 200 -16.15 7.23 20.36
C LYS A 200 -17.15 6.61 19.38
N SER A 201 -17.86 7.43 18.64
CA SER A 201 -18.88 6.98 17.68
C SER A 201 -18.58 7.37 16.23
N CYS A 202 -17.38 7.92 15.93
CA CYS A 202 -17.14 8.45 14.58
C CYS A 202 -15.69 8.35 14.13
N ILE A 203 -15.52 8.00 12.85
CA ILE A 203 -14.26 8.02 12.10
C ILE A 203 -14.46 9.01 10.96
N VAL A 204 -13.44 9.83 10.66
CA VAL A 204 -13.49 10.75 9.52
C VAL A 204 -12.32 10.46 8.58
N ASN A 205 -12.56 10.76 7.31
CA ASN A 205 -11.50 10.76 6.30
C ASN A 205 -10.87 12.16 6.30
N ILE A 206 -9.57 12.22 6.61
CA ILE A 206 -8.88 13.51 6.73
C ILE A 206 -8.90 14.28 5.41
N LEU A 207 -8.98 13.57 4.26
CA LEU A 207 -9.06 14.21 2.95
C LEU A 207 -10.34 15.05 2.77
N HIS A 208 -11.36 14.75 3.56
CA HIS A 208 -12.63 15.47 3.50
C HIS A 208 -12.79 16.49 4.63
N VAL A 209 -11.75 16.71 5.43
CA VAL A 209 -11.77 17.71 6.49
C VAL A 209 -11.33 19.05 5.90
N GLN A 210 -12.22 20.04 5.93
CA GLN A 210 -11.94 21.40 5.45
C GLN A 210 -11.30 22.27 6.53
N SER A 211 -11.73 22.08 7.78
CA SER A 211 -11.16 22.85 8.88
C SER A 211 -11.43 22.16 10.21
N LEU A 212 -10.56 22.47 11.17
CA LEU A 212 -10.77 22.11 12.59
C LEU A 212 -10.85 23.42 13.36
N ILE A 213 -12.01 23.74 13.90
CA ILE A 213 -12.23 24.96 14.65
C ILE A 213 -12.60 24.56 16.07
N LYS A 214 -11.72 24.90 17.02
CA LYS A 214 -11.80 24.40 18.40
C LYS A 214 -11.81 22.87 18.38
N ASN A 215 -12.91 22.23 18.70
CA ASN A 215 -13.03 20.77 18.74
C ASN A 215 -14.05 20.28 17.72
N ASN A 216 -14.27 21.01 16.64
CA ASN A 216 -15.26 20.64 15.62
C ASN A 216 -14.63 20.62 14.24
N LEU A 217 -14.84 19.52 13.52
CA LEU A 217 -14.40 19.35 12.14
C LEU A 217 -15.52 19.76 11.19
N HIS A 218 -15.17 20.61 10.25
CA HIS A 218 -16.04 20.94 9.11
C HIS A 218 -15.68 20.01 7.96
N LEU A 219 -16.65 19.27 7.46
CA LEU A 219 -16.43 18.26 6.43
C LEU A 219 -16.89 18.75 5.06
N SER A 220 -16.39 18.13 4.00
CA SER A 220 -16.63 18.54 2.62
C SER A 220 -18.09 18.51 2.21
N ASN A 221 -18.92 17.71 2.88
CA ASN A 221 -20.36 17.67 2.64
C ASN A 221 -21.14 18.71 3.47
N ASN A 222 -20.41 19.66 4.01
CA ASN A 222 -20.95 20.79 4.79
C ASN A 222 -21.58 20.37 6.13
N THR A 223 -21.14 19.23 6.67
CA THR A 223 -21.55 18.81 8.02
C THR A 223 -20.43 19.09 9.02
N TRP A 224 -20.80 19.10 10.29
CA TRP A 224 -19.86 19.31 11.40
C TRP A 224 -19.80 18.08 12.28
N GLN A 225 -18.60 17.70 12.69
CA GLN A 225 -18.36 16.54 13.53
C GLN A 225 -17.54 16.96 14.75
N SER A 226 -18.09 16.77 15.95
CA SER A 226 -17.35 17.05 17.17
C SER A 226 -16.25 16.03 17.40
N VAL A 227 -15.11 16.48 17.94
CA VAL A 227 -13.96 15.65 18.26
C VAL A 227 -13.92 15.47 19.77
N GLY A 228 -13.88 14.21 20.21
CA GLY A 228 -13.72 13.91 21.62
C GLY A 228 -12.33 14.32 22.13
N ARG A 229 -12.25 14.72 23.39
CA ARG A 229 -10.98 15.23 23.96
C ARG A 229 -9.83 14.26 23.80
N SER A 230 -10.08 12.97 24.01
CA SER A 230 -9.04 11.95 23.92
C SER A 230 -8.57 11.69 22.48
N TYR A 231 -9.36 12.09 21.49
CA TYR A 231 -9.06 11.87 20.07
C TYR A 231 -8.38 13.09 19.41
N LEU A 232 -8.44 14.24 20.07
CA LEU A 232 -7.97 15.50 19.49
C LEU A 232 -6.47 15.47 19.10
N PRO A 233 -5.56 14.93 19.94
CA PRO A 233 -4.16 14.86 19.53
C PRO A 233 -3.94 14.06 18.25
N SER A 234 -4.64 12.93 18.09
CA SER A 234 -4.53 12.10 16.89
C SER A 234 -5.06 12.83 15.65
N VAL A 235 -6.20 13.52 15.79
CA VAL A 235 -6.76 14.31 14.69
C VAL A 235 -5.78 15.41 14.25
N ARG A 236 -5.22 16.12 15.22
CA ARG A 236 -4.24 17.19 14.94
C ARG A 236 -3.00 16.64 14.24
N ALA A 237 -2.52 15.47 14.67
CA ALA A 237 -1.35 14.83 14.06
C ALA A 237 -1.62 14.46 12.59
N HIS A 238 -2.79 13.94 12.30
CA HIS A 238 -3.18 13.60 10.92
C HIS A 238 -3.27 14.88 10.06
N MET A 239 -3.88 15.93 10.57
CA MET A 239 -4.00 17.19 9.83
C MET A 239 -2.64 17.82 9.57
N SER A 240 -1.73 17.78 10.54
CA SER A 240 -0.36 18.33 10.38
C SER A 240 0.40 17.65 9.23
N ARG A 241 0.23 16.35 9.08
CA ARG A 241 0.92 15.62 8.00
C ARG A 241 0.48 16.14 6.62
N PHE A 242 -0.78 16.52 6.46
CA PHE A 242 -1.27 17.05 5.18
C PHE A 242 -0.79 18.49 4.93
N MET A 243 -0.56 19.26 5.98
CA MET A 243 -0.13 20.65 5.85
C MET A 243 1.36 20.78 5.54
N GLN A 244 2.14 19.70 5.69
CA GLN A 244 3.59 19.70 5.45
C GLN A 244 3.97 19.37 4.00
N LYS A 245 3.01 19.18 3.11
CA LYS A 245 3.28 18.88 1.69
C LYS A 245 3.37 20.16 0.85
#